data_b20a62da6ca9b95131d69581b2ceef19
#
_entry.id   b20a62da6ca9b95131d69581b2ceef19
#
_cell.length_a   1.000
_cell.length_b   1.000
_cell.length_c   1.000
_cell.angle_alpha   90.00
_cell.angle_beta   90.00
_cell.angle_gamma   90.00
#
_symmetry.space_group_name_H-M   'P 1'
#
loop_
_entity.id
_entity.type
_entity.pdbx_description
1 polymer ?
#
loop_
_entity_poly.entity_id
_entity_poly.type
_entity_poly.pdbx_seq_one_letter_code
_entity_poly.pdbx_strand_id
1 'polypeptide(L)'
;MIHQQTIASVRSAKSNSNQMLALLLLGVFSICASFAQAQDKPNIVYVICDDLGYGDVQCLNPERGKIPTPGIDRLASEGMIFTNAHSGSSVCTPTRYGIMTGRYSWRTRLQRGVVQGFKPCLIVEDQPTIASYLKGQGYHTAIIGKWHLDFLYQDPATGEKIKPKGKRQPAPVGSKIPDGPIHRGFDYFHGFHHAGNMKGVIENDTVIAHDDEINMLPRLTREAVEYIDQRAKTKDQPFFLYVPYGSPHSPVLPTKAWQGKSGLNKYADFVMETDDGFKQILEALDRNGLTDNTLVIFTSDNGCSRNQAKMGKLQKLGHYSSAHMRGSKADLWDGGHCIPFVVRWPGKVKANSTTDQLVCLTDLMATCQEILKQPLPENCAQDSVSFLPALSDQPIVSTRAGVIHHSISGHFGYRQGKWKLLLAKGSGGWSSPNEKQSKKAPIAQLYDIQADPGETTNLYESQPEVAAKLLNQLEADVSRGRSTDGPTATNDVDDIKLWKSGK
;
A
#
# COMPACT_ATOMS: atom_id res chain seq x y z
N MET A 1 52.01 73.02 3.02
CA MET A 1 51.34 71.98 3.83
C MET A 1 49.84 71.94 3.52
N ILE A 2 49.41 71.82 2.27
CA ILE A 2 47.98 71.71 1.88
C ILE A 2 47.91 70.82 0.64
N HIS A 3 48.34 69.59 0.71
CA HIS A 3 48.14 68.66 -0.44
C HIS A 3 48.13 67.15 -0.05
N GLN A 4 47.87 66.82 1.22
CA GLN A 4 47.82 65.42 1.64
C GLN A 4 46.50 64.96 2.32
N GLN A 5 45.49 65.82 2.44
CA GLN A 5 44.21 65.46 3.09
C GLN A 5 43.06 65.06 2.12
N THR A 6 43.25 65.24 0.79
CA THR A 6 42.13 64.97 -0.17
C THR A 6 42.11 63.55 -0.74
N ILE A 7 43.18 62.74 -0.55
CA ILE A 7 43.26 61.38 -1.13
C ILE A 7 42.70 60.31 -0.17
N ALA A 8 42.58 60.55 1.14
CA ALA A 8 42.08 59.57 2.10
C ALA A 8 40.54 59.40 2.08
N SER A 9 39.77 60.41 1.68
CA SER A 9 38.30 60.36 1.69
C SER A 9 37.69 59.58 0.54
N VAL A 10 38.39 59.48 -0.62
CA VAL A 10 37.86 58.78 -1.81
C VAL A 10 38.04 57.24 -1.73
N ARG A 11 39.01 56.74 -0.93
CA ARG A 11 39.23 55.29 -0.78
C ARG A 11 38.26 54.66 0.21
N SER A 12 37.70 55.38 1.18
CA SER A 12 36.75 54.88 2.16
C SER A 12 35.34 54.70 1.56
N ALA A 13 34.91 55.56 0.62
CA ALA A 13 33.62 55.48 -0.02
C ALA A 13 33.45 54.33 -1.02
N LYS A 14 34.56 53.89 -1.67
CA LYS A 14 34.54 52.74 -2.60
C LYS A 14 34.55 51.36 -1.92
N SER A 15 35.06 51.28 -0.67
CA SER A 15 35.03 50.02 0.10
C SER A 15 33.65 49.67 0.63
N ASN A 16 32.88 50.65 1.05
CA ASN A 16 31.53 50.42 1.59
C ASN A 16 30.47 50.07 0.52
N SER A 17 30.62 50.57 -0.71
CA SER A 17 29.69 50.26 -1.80
C SER A 17 29.86 48.82 -2.30
N ASN A 18 31.08 48.25 -2.28
CA ASN A 18 31.32 46.86 -2.69
C ASN A 18 30.91 45.87 -1.62
N GLN A 19 30.97 46.22 -0.35
CA GLN A 19 30.45 45.34 0.74
C GLN A 19 28.92 45.35 0.78
N MET A 20 28.25 46.47 0.52
CA MET A 20 26.79 46.51 0.43
C MET A 20 26.27 45.78 -0.81
N LEU A 21 26.97 45.82 -1.95
CA LEU A 21 26.60 45.10 -3.15
C LEU A 21 26.78 43.58 -2.98
N ALA A 22 27.86 43.12 -2.27
CA ALA A 22 28.10 41.73 -1.94
C ALA A 22 27.06 41.15 -0.94
N LEU A 23 26.60 41.93 0.03
CA LEU A 23 25.56 41.54 0.97
C LEU A 23 24.18 41.48 0.29
N LEU A 24 23.87 42.36 -0.64
CA LEU A 24 22.65 42.32 -1.44
C LEU A 24 22.61 41.12 -2.42
N LEU A 25 23.73 40.76 -3.03
CA LEU A 25 23.85 39.59 -3.90
C LEU A 25 23.75 38.26 -3.10
N LEU A 26 24.31 38.19 -1.89
CA LEU A 26 24.17 37.03 -1.00
C LEU A 26 22.74 36.89 -0.47
N GLY A 27 22.06 38.01 -0.19
CA GLY A 27 20.66 38.01 0.23
C GLY A 27 19.71 37.52 -0.88
N VAL A 28 19.92 37.97 -2.13
CA VAL A 28 19.12 37.52 -3.30
C VAL A 28 19.40 36.07 -3.64
N PHE A 29 20.63 35.58 -3.52
CA PHE A 29 20.96 34.15 -3.72
C PHE A 29 20.36 33.25 -2.66
N SER A 30 20.30 33.68 -1.38
CA SER A 30 19.65 32.93 -0.30
C SER A 30 18.11 32.86 -0.46
N ILE A 31 17.49 33.95 -0.94
CA ILE A 31 16.04 33.97 -1.20
C ILE A 31 15.68 33.12 -2.42
N CYS A 32 16.49 33.14 -3.48
CA CYS A 32 16.28 32.26 -4.65
C CYS A 32 16.50 30.77 -4.32
N ALA A 33 17.45 30.43 -3.46
CA ALA A 33 17.68 29.05 -3.03
C ALA A 33 16.50 28.50 -2.20
N SER A 34 15.85 29.33 -1.41
CA SER A 34 14.66 28.93 -0.63
C SER A 34 13.40 28.69 -1.51
N PHE A 35 13.28 29.40 -2.64
CA PHE A 35 12.17 29.17 -3.57
C PHE A 35 12.36 27.96 -4.48
N ALA A 36 13.59 27.56 -4.77
CA ALA A 36 13.88 26.36 -5.59
C ALA A 36 13.63 25.06 -4.83
N GLN A 37 13.62 25.06 -3.49
CA GLN A 37 13.43 23.85 -2.67
C GLN A 37 11.97 23.51 -2.41
N ALA A 38 11.02 24.46 -2.65
CA ALA A 38 9.58 24.22 -2.47
C ALA A 38 8.96 23.42 -3.64
N GLN A 39 9.67 23.28 -4.77
CA GLN A 39 9.14 22.69 -6.00
C GLN A 39 9.44 21.20 -6.17
N ASP A 40 10.19 20.56 -5.25
CA ASP A 40 10.67 19.19 -5.40
C ASP A 40 9.81 18.10 -4.70
N LYS A 41 8.75 18.47 -3.97
CA LYS A 41 7.89 17.50 -3.28
C LYS A 41 6.70 17.11 -4.17
N PRO A 42 6.64 15.87 -4.71
CA PRO A 42 5.50 15.46 -5.51
C PRO A 42 4.25 15.28 -4.64
N ASN A 43 3.07 15.47 -5.22
CA ASN A 43 1.88 14.85 -4.67
C ASN A 43 1.99 13.33 -4.77
N ILE A 44 1.39 12.62 -3.84
CA ILE A 44 1.38 11.16 -3.82
C ILE A 44 -0.08 10.69 -3.78
N VAL A 45 -0.50 9.97 -4.81
CA VAL A 45 -1.80 9.31 -4.88
C VAL A 45 -1.59 7.79 -4.86
N TYR A 46 -2.06 7.13 -3.82
CA TYR A 46 -1.93 5.71 -3.62
C TYR A 46 -3.30 5.05 -3.59
N VAL A 47 -3.67 4.39 -4.69
CA VAL A 47 -4.96 3.70 -4.83
C VAL A 47 -4.76 2.21 -4.63
N ILE A 48 -5.55 1.62 -3.74
CA ILE A 48 -5.48 0.19 -3.44
C ILE A 48 -6.87 -0.44 -3.47
N CYS A 49 -7.02 -1.51 -4.26
CA CYS A 49 -8.22 -2.32 -4.30
C CYS A 49 -8.23 -3.37 -3.19
N ASP A 50 -9.41 -3.88 -2.87
CA ASP A 50 -9.66 -4.96 -1.91
C ASP A 50 -10.01 -6.23 -2.69
N ASP A 51 -9.13 -7.25 -2.65
CA ASP A 51 -9.30 -8.54 -3.34
C ASP A 51 -9.24 -8.49 -4.89
N LEU A 52 -8.54 -7.53 -5.49
CA LEU A 52 -8.31 -7.52 -6.94
C LEU A 52 -7.14 -8.44 -7.30
N GLY A 53 -7.39 -9.45 -8.12
CA GLY A 53 -6.34 -10.37 -8.57
C GLY A 53 -5.40 -9.75 -9.59
N TYR A 54 -4.16 -10.25 -9.64
CA TYR A 54 -3.18 -9.85 -10.65
C TYR A 54 -3.71 -10.00 -12.07
N GLY A 55 -4.40 -11.13 -12.34
CA GLY A 55 -4.96 -11.45 -13.64
C GLY A 55 -6.31 -10.78 -13.96
N ASP A 56 -6.88 -10.02 -13.02
CA ASP A 56 -8.09 -9.22 -13.25
C ASP A 56 -7.80 -7.90 -13.97
N VAL A 57 -6.51 -7.49 -14.01
CA VAL A 57 -6.03 -6.29 -14.73
C VAL A 57 -5.57 -6.69 -16.13
N GLN A 58 -6.16 -6.09 -17.16
CA GLN A 58 -6.00 -6.54 -18.53
C GLN A 58 -4.55 -6.42 -19.04
N CYS A 59 -3.86 -5.32 -18.80
CA CYS A 59 -2.47 -5.14 -19.22
C CYS A 59 -1.48 -6.11 -18.54
N LEU A 60 -1.82 -6.68 -17.38
CA LEU A 60 -1.01 -7.68 -16.68
C LEU A 60 -1.29 -9.12 -17.12
N ASN A 61 -2.39 -9.35 -17.81
CA ASN A 61 -2.83 -10.67 -18.24
C ASN A 61 -3.51 -10.62 -19.63
N PRO A 62 -2.81 -10.12 -20.65
CA PRO A 62 -3.43 -9.82 -21.96
C PRO A 62 -4.01 -11.05 -22.66
N GLU A 63 -3.43 -12.23 -22.43
CA GLU A 63 -3.90 -13.47 -23.09
C GLU A 63 -5.12 -14.07 -22.37
N ARG A 64 -5.14 -14.02 -21.04
CA ARG A 64 -6.10 -14.73 -20.19
C ARG A 64 -6.95 -13.80 -19.32
N GLY A 65 -6.79 -12.48 -19.45
CA GLY A 65 -7.62 -11.44 -18.84
C GLY A 65 -8.75 -11.06 -19.80
N LYS A 66 -10.00 -11.14 -19.33
CA LYS A 66 -11.19 -10.82 -20.14
C LYS A 66 -11.98 -9.65 -19.58
N ILE A 67 -11.52 -9.05 -18.48
CA ILE A 67 -12.14 -7.87 -17.86
C ILE A 67 -11.44 -6.62 -18.39
N PRO A 68 -12.15 -5.71 -19.08
CA PRO A 68 -11.57 -4.45 -19.52
C PRO A 68 -11.21 -3.55 -18.31
N THR A 69 -9.99 -3.04 -18.30
CA THR A 69 -9.50 -2.13 -17.25
C THR A 69 -8.81 -0.88 -17.85
N PRO A 70 -9.53 -0.09 -18.67
CA PRO A 70 -8.93 1.01 -19.45
C PRO A 70 -8.28 2.09 -18.60
N GLY A 71 -8.73 2.31 -17.35
CA GLY A 71 -8.13 3.28 -16.43
C GLY A 71 -6.76 2.83 -15.94
N ILE A 72 -6.64 1.56 -15.53
CA ILE A 72 -5.38 0.96 -15.09
C ILE A 72 -4.44 0.77 -16.28
N ASP A 73 -4.96 0.36 -17.44
CA ASP A 73 -4.18 0.18 -18.68
C ASP A 73 -3.61 1.52 -19.17
N ARG A 74 -4.36 2.62 -19.01
CA ARG A 74 -3.86 3.98 -19.23
C ARG A 74 -2.69 4.29 -18.30
N LEU A 75 -2.83 4.06 -16.98
CA LEU A 75 -1.75 4.29 -16.03
C LEU A 75 -0.49 3.50 -16.42
N ALA A 76 -0.63 2.25 -16.86
CA ALA A 76 0.46 1.39 -17.30
C ALA A 76 1.15 1.93 -18.56
N SER A 77 0.38 2.39 -19.55
CA SER A 77 0.92 2.98 -20.78
C SER A 77 1.66 4.30 -20.52
N GLU A 78 1.25 5.08 -19.53
CA GLU A 78 1.87 6.34 -19.11
C GLU A 78 2.98 6.15 -18.04
N GLY A 79 3.17 4.91 -17.55
CA GLY A 79 4.04 4.60 -16.43
C GLY A 79 4.79 3.28 -16.55
N MET A 80 4.97 2.60 -15.41
CA MET A 80 5.74 1.36 -15.27
C MET A 80 4.91 0.28 -14.60
N ILE A 81 4.97 -0.93 -15.13
CA ILE A 81 4.43 -2.15 -14.52
C ILE A 81 5.53 -2.86 -13.71
N PHE A 82 5.22 -3.23 -12.47
CA PHE A 82 6.02 -4.15 -11.68
C PHE A 82 5.40 -5.55 -11.76
N THR A 83 6.11 -6.49 -12.38
CA THR A 83 5.62 -7.87 -12.55
C THR A 83 5.87 -8.76 -11.34
N ASN A 84 6.69 -8.31 -10.39
CA ASN A 84 7.13 -9.05 -9.21
C ASN A 84 6.84 -8.25 -7.92
N ALA A 85 5.61 -7.75 -7.82
CA ALA A 85 5.14 -6.99 -6.67
C ALA A 85 4.27 -7.86 -5.76
N HIS A 86 4.54 -7.80 -4.45
CA HIS A 86 3.89 -8.65 -3.47
C HIS A 86 3.34 -7.87 -2.27
N SER A 87 2.23 -8.35 -1.73
CA SER A 87 1.81 -7.94 -0.39
C SER A 87 2.53 -8.80 0.68
N GLY A 88 2.78 -8.23 1.86
CA GLY A 88 3.37 -8.93 3.00
C GLY A 88 2.43 -9.97 3.63
N SER A 89 1.18 -10.00 3.20
CA SER A 89 0.18 -10.99 3.60
C SER A 89 -0.83 -11.22 2.49
N SER A 90 -1.44 -12.40 2.48
CA SER A 90 -2.49 -12.77 1.53
C SER A 90 -3.90 -12.35 1.97
N VAL A 91 -4.01 -11.42 2.94
CA VAL A 91 -5.28 -10.84 3.42
C VAL A 91 -5.14 -9.39 3.85
N CYS A 92 -6.27 -8.66 3.86
CA CYS A 92 -6.36 -7.21 3.90
C CYS A 92 -5.71 -6.53 5.12
N THR A 93 -6.12 -6.82 6.37
CA THR A 93 -5.62 -6.11 7.56
C THR A 93 -4.10 -6.15 7.68
N PRO A 94 -3.44 -7.33 7.61
CA PRO A 94 -1.99 -7.40 7.71
C PRO A 94 -1.26 -6.57 6.64
N THR A 95 -1.75 -6.61 5.41
CA THR A 95 -1.19 -5.82 4.29
C THR A 95 -1.33 -4.32 4.54
N ARG A 96 -2.53 -3.87 4.93
CA ARG A 96 -2.78 -2.45 5.21
C ARG A 96 -1.95 -1.92 6.37
N TYR A 97 -1.72 -2.74 7.41
CA TYR A 97 -0.77 -2.43 8.47
C TYR A 97 0.65 -2.21 7.91
N GLY A 98 1.10 -3.12 7.03
CA GLY A 98 2.41 -3.04 6.41
C GLY A 98 2.61 -1.78 5.57
N ILE A 99 1.59 -1.38 4.78
CA ILE A 99 1.61 -0.13 4.00
C ILE A 99 1.76 1.09 4.91
N MET A 100 0.97 1.11 6.01
CA MET A 100 0.98 2.26 6.92
C MET A 100 2.26 2.42 7.70
N THR A 101 2.94 1.32 8.08
CA THR A 101 4.04 1.35 9.05
C THR A 101 5.41 0.93 8.49
N GLY A 102 5.45 0.36 7.27
CA GLY A 102 6.64 -0.29 6.73
C GLY A 102 7.09 -1.51 7.53
N ARG A 103 6.16 -2.16 8.27
CA ARG A 103 6.43 -3.25 9.21
C ARG A 103 5.42 -4.37 9.04
N TYR A 104 5.84 -5.62 9.10
CA TYR A 104 4.90 -6.75 9.01
C TYR A 104 3.97 -6.81 10.24
N SER A 105 2.69 -7.09 10.01
CA SER A 105 1.65 -7.11 11.07
C SER A 105 1.82 -8.23 12.08
N TRP A 106 2.44 -9.35 11.71
CA TRP A 106 2.68 -10.47 12.61
C TRP A 106 3.71 -10.15 13.71
N ARG A 107 4.41 -9.02 13.62
CA ARG A 107 5.23 -8.46 14.72
C ARG A 107 4.37 -7.92 15.86
N THR A 108 3.05 -7.75 15.63
CA THR A 108 2.06 -7.23 16.58
C THR A 108 1.18 -8.35 17.15
N ARG A 109 0.15 -7.97 17.90
CA ARG A 109 -0.90 -8.87 18.38
C ARG A 109 -1.66 -9.63 17.28
N LEU A 110 -1.54 -9.23 16.01
CA LEU A 110 -2.24 -9.86 14.89
C LEU A 110 -1.41 -11.00 14.28
N GLN A 111 -1.45 -12.16 14.90
CA GLN A 111 -0.69 -13.35 14.48
C GLN A 111 -1.38 -14.18 13.39
N ARG A 112 -2.65 -13.90 13.08
CA ARG A 112 -3.45 -14.56 12.02
C ARG A 112 -4.75 -13.80 11.78
N GLY A 113 -5.36 -14.04 10.62
CA GLY A 113 -6.67 -13.48 10.28
C GLY A 113 -6.65 -12.00 10.00
N VAL A 114 -7.79 -11.37 10.22
CA VAL A 114 -8.04 -9.94 10.04
C VAL A 114 -8.80 -9.41 11.25
N VAL A 115 -8.71 -8.11 11.49
CA VAL A 115 -9.48 -7.45 12.55
C VAL A 115 -10.96 -7.31 12.14
N GLN A 116 -11.85 -7.23 13.15
CA GLN A 116 -13.30 -7.25 12.92
C GLN A 116 -14.00 -5.94 13.35
N GLY A 117 -13.24 -4.95 13.83
CA GLY A 117 -13.77 -3.70 14.39
C GLY A 117 -14.03 -3.75 15.89
N PHE A 118 -14.33 -2.59 16.48
CA PHE A 118 -14.68 -2.41 17.89
C PHE A 118 -13.59 -2.76 18.92
N LYS A 119 -12.34 -2.86 18.49
CA LYS A 119 -11.16 -3.00 19.36
C LYS A 119 -10.24 -1.80 19.17
N PRO A 120 -9.31 -1.51 20.10
CA PRO A 120 -8.32 -0.48 19.90
C PRO A 120 -7.57 -0.67 18.58
N CYS A 121 -7.19 0.43 17.96
CA CYS A 121 -6.46 0.42 16.69
C CYS A 121 -5.26 -0.55 16.75
N LEU A 122 -5.02 -1.27 15.66
CA LEU A 122 -3.89 -2.19 15.55
C LEU A 122 -2.55 -1.44 15.55
N ILE A 123 -2.53 -0.24 14.97
CA ILE A 123 -1.41 0.69 15.04
C ILE A 123 -1.50 1.39 16.41
N VAL A 124 -0.54 1.15 17.29
CA VAL A 124 -0.46 1.82 18.59
C VAL A 124 -0.17 3.31 18.42
N GLU A 125 -0.43 4.11 19.45
CA GLU A 125 -0.44 5.58 19.35
C GLU A 125 0.92 6.17 18.96
N ASP A 126 1.98 5.62 19.49
CA ASP A 126 3.38 6.04 19.28
C ASP A 126 4.03 5.39 18.03
N GLN A 127 3.33 4.49 17.33
CA GLN A 127 3.85 3.89 16.09
C GLN A 127 3.76 4.88 14.93
N PRO A 128 4.90 5.32 14.36
CA PRO A 128 4.88 6.19 13.20
C PRO A 128 4.22 5.53 11.99
N THR A 129 3.48 6.31 11.22
CA THR A 129 2.84 5.88 9.99
C THR A 129 3.37 6.69 8.80
N ILE A 130 3.14 6.19 7.59
CA ILE A 130 3.44 6.96 6.37
C ILE A 130 2.69 8.31 6.36
N ALA A 131 1.47 8.35 6.89
CA ALA A 131 0.70 9.58 6.98
C ALA A 131 1.31 10.57 7.98
N SER A 132 1.69 10.12 9.20
CA SER A 132 2.34 10.98 10.19
C SER A 132 3.71 11.47 9.73
N TYR A 133 4.48 10.61 9.04
CA TYR A 133 5.76 10.99 8.44
C TYR A 133 5.59 12.08 7.38
N LEU A 134 4.71 11.87 6.40
CA LEU A 134 4.46 12.84 5.33
C LEU A 134 3.86 14.14 5.86
N LYS A 135 2.96 14.07 6.84
CA LYS A 135 2.43 15.26 7.54
C LYS A 135 3.56 16.07 8.20
N GLY A 136 4.50 15.41 8.87
CA GLY A 136 5.70 16.03 9.43
C GLY A 136 6.60 16.68 8.37
N GLN A 137 6.49 16.24 7.10
CA GLN A 137 7.19 16.84 5.96
C GLN A 137 6.36 17.92 5.23
N GLY A 138 5.24 18.37 5.80
CA GLY A 138 4.41 19.46 5.28
C GLY A 138 3.33 19.03 4.28
N TYR A 139 3.09 17.73 4.08
CA TYR A 139 2.00 17.25 3.27
C TYR A 139 0.65 17.43 3.97
N HIS A 140 -0.39 17.73 3.20
CA HIS A 140 -1.76 17.48 3.63
C HIS A 140 -2.12 16.03 3.37
N THR A 141 -2.56 15.28 4.39
CA THR A 141 -2.72 13.83 4.31
C THR A 141 -4.18 13.43 4.39
N ALA A 142 -4.65 12.62 3.45
CA ALA A 142 -6.04 12.16 3.42
C ALA A 142 -6.13 10.65 3.17
N ILE A 143 -7.12 10.02 3.80
CA ILE A 143 -7.58 8.67 3.50
C ILE A 143 -9.05 8.72 3.12
N ILE A 144 -9.38 8.18 1.93
CA ILE A 144 -10.76 8.11 1.43
C ILE A 144 -11.07 6.66 1.07
N GLY A 145 -11.74 5.95 1.98
CA GLY A 145 -12.07 4.54 1.79
C GLY A 145 -12.04 3.67 3.05
N LYS A 146 -11.66 2.41 2.87
CA LYS A 146 -11.63 1.36 3.88
C LYS A 146 -10.39 1.47 4.79
N TRP A 147 -10.58 1.60 6.10
CA TRP A 147 -9.49 1.59 7.07
C TRP A 147 -8.97 0.18 7.39
N HIS A 148 -9.79 -0.65 7.97
CA HIS A 148 -9.57 -2.06 8.34
C HIS A 148 -8.36 -2.33 9.28
N LEU A 149 -8.04 -1.41 10.18
CA LEU A 149 -6.99 -1.58 11.19
C LEU A 149 -7.52 -1.45 12.62
N ASP A 150 -8.82 -1.71 12.83
CA ASP A 150 -9.58 -1.46 14.06
C ASP A 150 -9.66 0.00 14.47
N PHE A 151 -10.60 0.31 15.29
CA PHE A 151 -10.79 1.45 16.15
C PHE A 151 -12.00 1.28 17.05
N LEU A 152 -12.05 2.05 18.11
CA LEU A 152 -13.18 2.08 19.04
C LEU A 152 -14.27 3.00 18.51
N TYR A 153 -15.51 2.68 18.90
CA TYR A 153 -16.64 3.61 18.79
C TYR A 153 -17.08 4.03 20.18
N GLN A 154 -17.38 5.31 20.35
CA GLN A 154 -17.89 5.89 21.59
C GLN A 154 -19.24 6.56 21.37
N ASP A 155 -20.13 6.41 22.36
CA ASP A 155 -21.38 7.13 22.43
C ASP A 155 -21.09 8.63 22.64
N PRO A 156 -21.62 9.53 21.79
CA PRO A 156 -21.32 10.95 21.85
C PRO A 156 -21.87 11.63 23.13
N ALA A 157 -22.89 11.05 23.75
CA ALA A 157 -23.53 11.63 24.94
C ALA A 157 -22.84 11.17 26.25
N THR A 158 -22.40 9.89 26.30
CA THR A 158 -21.86 9.30 27.53
C THR A 158 -20.34 9.09 27.50
N GLY A 159 -19.72 9.09 26.31
CA GLY A 159 -18.31 8.73 26.10
C GLY A 159 -18.04 7.23 26.28
N GLU A 160 -19.05 6.42 26.55
CA GLU A 160 -18.88 4.99 26.74
C GLU A 160 -18.62 4.25 25.41
N LYS A 161 -17.86 3.16 25.50
CA LYS A 161 -17.59 2.31 24.34
C LYS A 161 -18.85 1.64 23.83
N ILE A 162 -19.13 1.81 22.55
CA ILE A 162 -20.24 1.12 21.87
C ILE A 162 -19.82 -0.33 21.60
N LYS A 163 -20.66 -1.27 22.03
CA LYS A 163 -20.51 -2.69 21.70
C LYS A 163 -21.29 -3.03 20.42
N PRO A 164 -20.74 -3.89 19.54
CA PRO A 164 -21.46 -4.29 18.33
C PRO A 164 -22.75 -5.05 18.71
N LYS A 165 -23.86 -4.63 18.12
CA LYS A 165 -25.17 -5.34 18.28
C LYS A 165 -25.30 -6.50 17.28
N GLY A 166 -24.35 -6.68 16.36
CA GLY A 166 -24.33 -7.73 15.34
C GLY A 166 -23.18 -7.54 14.35
N LYS A 167 -22.87 -8.58 13.58
CA LYS A 167 -21.70 -8.61 12.67
C LYS A 167 -21.69 -7.57 11.55
N ARG A 168 -22.84 -6.94 11.24
CA ARG A 168 -23.00 -6.00 10.11
C ARG A 168 -23.83 -4.76 10.46
N GLN A 169 -23.99 -4.46 11.73
CA GLN A 169 -24.67 -3.23 12.13
C GLN A 169 -23.64 -2.11 12.28
N PRO A 170 -23.80 -0.99 11.55
CA PRO A 170 -22.96 0.18 11.74
C PRO A 170 -23.20 0.78 13.13
N ALA A 171 -22.21 1.47 13.66
CA ALA A 171 -22.38 2.28 14.84
C ALA A 171 -23.40 3.41 14.57
N PRO A 172 -24.15 3.88 15.60
CA PRO A 172 -25.11 4.95 15.43
C PRO A 172 -24.47 6.22 14.82
N VAL A 173 -25.26 6.98 14.07
CA VAL A 173 -24.84 8.32 13.61
C VAL A 173 -24.55 9.20 14.82
N GLY A 174 -23.48 9.99 14.75
CA GLY A 174 -22.94 10.78 15.85
C GLY A 174 -21.87 10.05 16.69
N SER A 175 -21.71 8.72 16.56
CA SER A 175 -20.68 7.98 17.30
C SER A 175 -19.28 8.54 17.01
N LYS A 176 -18.46 8.67 18.05
CA LYS A 176 -17.07 9.16 17.96
C LYS A 176 -16.07 8.02 17.81
N ILE A 177 -14.95 8.32 17.18
CA ILE A 177 -13.86 7.39 16.90
C ILE A 177 -12.56 7.97 17.47
N PRO A 178 -12.17 7.60 18.71
CA PRO A 178 -11.06 8.25 19.41
C PRO A 178 -9.68 7.80 18.98
N ASP A 179 -9.55 6.75 18.19
CA ASP A 179 -8.27 6.12 17.82
C ASP A 179 -8.19 5.71 16.34
N GLY A 180 -8.98 6.36 15.48
CA GLY A 180 -9.07 6.12 14.05
C GLY A 180 -7.96 6.78 13.21
N PRO A 181 -8.17 6.89 11.87
CA PRO A 181 -7.17 7.39 10.93
C PRO A 181 -6.62 8.78 11.25
N ILE A 182 -7.44 9.74 11.68
CA ILE A 182 -6.97 11.09 12.00
C ILE A 182 -6.03 11.11 13.22
N HIS A 183 -6.14 10.12 14.10
CA HIS A 183 -5.24 9.89 15.23
C HIS A 183 -3.98 9.08 14.83
N ARG A 184 -3.83 8.76 13.55
CA ARG A 184 -2.69 8.03 12.98
C ARG A 184 -2.02 8.81 11.85
N GLY A 185 -2.14 10.15 11.89
CA GLY A 185 -1.41 11.08 11.04
C GLY A 185 -2.15 11.61 9.82
N PHE A 186 -3.39 11.18 9.57
CA PHE A 186 -4.21 11.77 8.52
C PHE A 186 -4.88 13.07 8.98
N ASP A 187 -4.91 14.09 8.11
CA ASP A 187 -5.64 15.33 8.32
C ASP A 187 -7.12 15.18 7.98
N TYR A 188 -7.45 14.27 7.05
CA TYR A 188 -8.79 14.02 6.60
C TYR A 188 -9.07 12.52 6.43
N PHE A 189 -10.22 12.08 6.88
CA PHE A 189 -10.76 10.74 6.67
C PHE A 189 -12.21 10.80 6.20
N HIS A 190 -12.52 10.15 5.08
CA HIS A 190 -13.89 9.85 4.66
C HIS A 190 -13.98 8.38 4.25
N GLY A 191 -14.84 7.60 4.87
CA GLY A 191 -14.92 6.18 4.54
C GLY A 191 -15.61 5.32 5.58
N PHE A 192 -15.08 4.12 5.77
CA PHE A 192 -15.67 3.12 6.66
C PHE A 192 -14.59 2.21 7.25
N HIS A 193 -14.94 1.43 8.28
CA HIS A 193 -14.00 0.52 8.91
C HIS A 193 -13.63 -0.66 8.01
N HIS A 194 -14.57 -1.56 7.72
CA HIS A 194 -14.37 -2.76 6.87
C HIS A 194 -15.68 -3.16 6.19
N ALA A 195 -15.61 -4.14 5.27
CA ALA A 195 -16.77 -4.55 4.47
C ALA A 195 -18.03 -4.93 5.28
N GLY A 196 -17.86 -5.48 6.50
CA GLY A 196 -18.97 -5.79 7.41
C GLY A 196 -19.65 -4.56 8.01
N ASN A 197 -19.01 -3.41 8.04
CA ASN A 197 -19.50 -2.14 8.60
C ASN A 197 -19.54 -1.01 7.55
N MET A 198 -19.55 -1.36 6.27
CA MET A 198 -19.49 -0.42 5.15
C MET A 198 -20.64 0.59 5.15
N LYS A 199 -21.81 0.22 5.70
CA LYS A 199 -22.97 1.13 5.79
C LYS A 199 -22.74 2.36 6.66
N GLY A 200 -21.83 2.31 7.63
CA GLY A 200 -21.50 3.44 8.49
C GLY A 200 -20.49 4.37 7.81
N VAL A 201 -20.96 5.48 7.27
CA VAL A 201 -20.10 6.50 6.68
C VAL A 201 -19.47 7.33 7.78
N ILE A 202 -18.15 7.42 7.76
CA ILE A 202 -17.36 8.14 8.74
C ILE A 202 -16.69 9.33 8.06
N GLU A 203 -16.73 10.47 8.71
CA GLU A 203 -15.90 11.62 8.37
C GLU A 203 -15.06 12.02 9.59
N ASN A 204 -13.76 12.05 9.40
CA ASN A 204 -12.76 12.29 10.43
C ASN A 204 -12.91 11.32 11.63
N ASP A 205 -13.45 11.79 12.74
CA ASP A 205 -13.66 11.02 13.97
C ASP A 205 -15.14 10.69 14.24
N THR A 206 -16.04 10.89 13.28
CA THR A 206 -17.47 10.84 13.54
C THR A 206 -18.20 10.01 12.49
N VAL A 207 -19.14 9.15 12.91
CA VAL A 207 -20.09 8.50 12.01
C VAL A 207 -21.14 9.55 11.61
N ILE A 208 -21.10 10.00 10.34
CA ILE A 208 -21.94 11.10 9.85
C ILE A 208 -23.24 10.65 9.21
N ALA A 209 -23.29 9.41 8.69
CA ALA A 209 -24.46 8.88 8.00
C ALA A 209 -24.46 7.36 7.96
N HIS A 210 -25.61 6.78 7.63
CA HIS A 210 -25.72 5.42 7.12
C HIS A 210 -26.11 5.46 5.65
N ASP A 211 -25.46 4.63 4.82
CA ASP A 211 -25.75 4.54 3.39
C ASP A 211 -25.75 3.07 2.93
N ASP A 212 -26.38 2.79 1.81
CA ASP A 212 -26.36 1.44 1.25
C ASP A 212 -24.99 1.10 0.65
N GLU A 213 -24.56 -0.16 0.83
CA GLU A 213 -23.24 -0.62 0.41
C GLU A 213 -23.00 -0.43 -1.11
N ILE A 214 -24.06 -0.45 -1.93
CA ILE A 214 -23.97 -0.23 -3.38
C ILE A 214 -23.54 1.18 -3.75
N ASN A 215 -23.81 2.16 -2.88
CA ASN A 215 -23.46 3.56 -3.09
C ASN A 215 -22.00 3.87 -2.69
N MET A 216 -21.33 2.94 -2.01
CA MET A 216 -20.04 3.23 -1.37
C MET A 216 -18.92 3.52 -2.39
N LEU A 217 -18.77 2.70 -3.43
CA LEU A 217 -17.74 2.94 -4.45
C LEU A 217 -17.94 4.29 -5.18
N PRO A 218 -19.14 4.63 -5.70
CA PRO A 218 -19.38 5.95 -6.27
C PRO A 218 -19.16 7.11 -5.28
N ARG A 219 -19.52 6.94 -4.01
CA ARG A 219 -19.30 7.95 -2.97
C ARG A 219 -17.80 8.22 -2.76
N LEU A 220 -17.01 7.17 -2.56
CA LEU A 220 -15.57 7.29 -2.33
C LEU A 220 -14.85 7.89 -3.54
N THR A 221 -15.26 7.50 -4.76
CA THR A 221 -14.71 8.04 -6.00
C THR A 221 -14.97 9.55 -6.10
N ARG A 222 -16.22 9.96 -5.88
CA ARG A 222 -16.58 11.38 -5.89
C ARG A 222 -15.80 12.17 -4.84
N GLU A 223 -15.71 11.64 -3.62
CA GLU A 223 -14.98 12.29 -2.53
C GLU A 223 -13.49 12.44 -2.84
N ALA A 224 -12.85 11.41 -3.45
CA ALA A 224 -11.46 11.48 -3.86
C ALA A 224 -11.24 12.55 -4.96
N VAL A 225 -12.17 12.61 -5.90
CA VAL A 225 -12.16 13.62 -6.98
C VAL A 225 -12.34 15.03 -6.41
N GLU A 226 -13.31 15.24 -5.53
CA GLU A 226 -13.56 16.53 -4.86
C GLU A 226 -12.36 16.97 -4.01
N TYR A 227 -11.73 16.02 -3.31
CA TYR A 227 -10.50 16.29 -2.56
C TYR A 227 -9.37 16.78 -3.47
N ILE A 228 -9.12 16.16 -4.62
CA ILE A 228 -8.12 16.60 -5.60
C ILE A 228 -8.46 18.02 -6.10
N ASP A 229 -9.72 18.28 -6.45
CA ASP A 229 -10.17 19.61 -6.90
C ASP A 229 -9.97 20.70 -5.84
N GLN A 230 -10.13 20.35 -4.56
CA GLN A 230 -9.86 21.27 -3.44
C GLN A 230 -8.37 21.51 -3.27
N ARG A 231 -7.53 20.45 -3.31
CA ARG A 231 -6.08 20.58 -3.17
C ARG A 231 -5.42 21.34 -4.30
N ALA A 232 -5.98 21.28 -5.50
CA ALA A 232 -5.51 22.06 -6.64
C ALA A 232 -5.57 23.60 -6.41
N LYS A 233 -6.38 24.06 -5.46
CA LYS A 233 -6.48 25.47 -5.07
C LYS A 233 -5.35 25.92 -4.13
N THR A 234 -4.62 24.98 -3.54
CA THR A 234 -3.51 25.21 -2.58
C THR A 234 -2.23 24.57 -3.09
N LYS A 235 -1.75 25.06 -4.25
CA LYS A 235 -0.63 24.47 -5.01
C LYS A 235 0.70 24.39 -4.24
N ASP A 236 0.89 25.24 -3.24
CA ASP A 236 2.12 25.33 -2.46
C ASP A 236 2.25 24.23 -1.39
N GLN A 237 1.18 23.46 -1.14
CA GLN A 237 1.20 22.36 -0.20
C GLN A 237 0.99 21.03 -0.92
N PRO A 238 1.99 20.13 -0.95
CA PRO A 238 1.83 18.81 -1.51
C PRO A 238 0.82 17.99 -0.69
N PHE A 239 0.20 16.99 -1.31
CA PHE A 239 -0.73 16.12 -0.62
C PHE A 239 -0.38 14.64 -0.78
N PHE A 240 -0.72 13.87 0.24
CA PHE A 240 -0.78 12.41 0.21
C PHE A 240 -2.25 11.98 0.27
N LEU A 241 -2.73 11.39 -0.81
CA LEU A 241 -4.07 10.83 -0.91
C LEU A 241 -4.00 9.30 -0.97
N TYR A 242 -4.41 8.64 0.10
CA TYR A 242 -4.58 7.19 0.15
C TYR A 242 -6.04 6.85 -0.12
N VAL A 243 -6.31 6.11 -1.22
CA VAL A 243 -7.65 5.70 -1.63
C VAL A 243 -7.78 4.19 -1.53
N PRO A 244 -8.08 3.65 -0.35
CA PRO A 244 -8.32 2.22 -0.16
C PRO A 244 -9.77 1.88 -0.50
N TYR A 245 -10.04 1.55 -1.75
CA TYR A 245 -11.35 1.07 -2.16
C TYR A 245 -11.74 -0.22 -1.42
N GLY A 246 -13.03 -0.39 -1.16
CA GLY A 246 -13.59 -1.64 -0.64
C GLY A 246 -13.96 -2.62 -1.75
N SER A 247 -13.80 -2.26 -3.01
CA SER A 247 -14.10 -3.07 -4.18
C SER A 247 -12.82 -3.72 -4.75
N PRO A 248 -12.95 -4.85 -5.44
CA PRO A 248 -14.16 -5.63 -5.71
C PRO A 248 -14.51 -6.68 -4.63
N HIS A 249 -14.10 -6.49 -3.35
CA HIS A 249 -14.44 -7.38 -2.22
C HIS A 249 -15.97 -7.48 -2.00
N SER A 250 -16.43 -8.53 -1.36
CA SER A 250 -17.84 -8.69 -1.00
C SER A 250 -18.30 -7.69 0.09
N PRO A 251 -19.56 -7.21 0.02
CA PRO A 251 -20.59 -7.60 -0.95
C PRO A 251 -20.27 -7.10 -2.36
N VAL A 252 -20.36 -8.01 -3.35
CA VAL A 252 -20.10 -7.68 -4.77
C VAL A 252 -21.35 -6.98 -5.33
N LEU A 253 -21.32 -5.66 -5.36
CA LEU A 253 -22.46 -4.79 -5.63
C LEU A 253 -22.15 -3.73 -6.72
N PRO A 254 -21.89 -4.13 -7.96
CA PRO A 254 -21.81 -3.15 -9.04
C PRO A 254 -23.14 -2.40 -9.15
N THR A 255 -23.08 -1.09 -9.36
CA THR A 255 -24.27 -0.26 -9.57
C THR A 255 -25.04 -0.70 -10.82
N LYS A 256 -26.31 -0.30 -10.92
CA LYS A 256 -27.16 -0.66 -12.07
C LYS A 256 -26.52 -0.31 -13.42
N ALA A 257 -25.74 0.77 -13.47
CA ALA A 257 -25.04 1.21 -14.67
C ALA A 257 -23.96 0.22 -15.14
N TRP A 258 -23.42 -0.59 -14.23
CA TRP A 258 -22.33 -1.54 -14.52
C TRP A 258 -22.79 -2.99 -14.62
N GLN A 259 -23.97 -3.35 -14.10
CA GLN A 259 -24.48 -4.72 -14.12
C GLN A 259 -24.59 -5.27 -15.54
N GLY A 260 -23.95 -6.40 -15.80
CA GLY A 260 -23.93 -7.09 -17.09
C GLY A 260 -22.91 -6.54 -18.10
N LYS A 261 -22.20 -5.46 -17.79
CA LYS A 261 -21.26 -4.80 -18.74
C LYS A 261 -20.08 -5.70 -19.13
N SER A 262 -19.58 -6.52 -18.22
CA SER A 262 -18.45 -7.42 -18.49
C SER A 262 -18.82 -8.61 -19.41
N GLY A 263 -20.08 -8.98 -19.46
CA GLY A 263 -20.51 -10.24 -20.10
C GLY A 263 -20.05 -11.51 -19.36
N LEU A 264 -19.41 -11.38 -18.17
CA LEU A 264 -18.84 -12.48 -17.41
C LEU A 264 -19.65 -12.77 -16.14
N ASN A 265 -19.55 -11.93 -15.14
CA ASN A 265 -20.31 -12.03 -13.88
C ASN A 265 -20.28 -10.72 -13.10
N LYS A 266 -21.04 -10.63 -11.99
CA LYS A 266 -21.11 -9.43 -11.13
C LYS A 266 -19.75 -8.98 -10.58
N TYR A 267 -18.82 -9.90 -10.32
CA TYR A 267 -17.47 -9.54 -9.85
C TYR A 267 -16.71 -8.79 -10.95
N ALA A 268 -16.73 -9.30 -12.16
CA ALA A 268 -16.10 -8.64 -13.30
C ALA A 268 -16.72 -7.27 -13.60
N ASP A 269 -18.06 -7.15 -13.50
CA ASP A 269 -18.75 -5.85 -13.58
C ASP A 269 -18.25 -4.87 -12.51
N PHE A 270 -18.01 -5.36 -11.27
CA PHE A 270 -17.54 -4.54 -10.17
C PHE A 270 -16.05 -4.15 -10.31
N VAL A 271 -15.23 -5.01 -10.93
CA VAL A 271 -13.86 -4.66 -11.33
C VAL A 271 -13.88 -3.52 -12.35
N MET A 272 -14.74 -3.58 -13.37
CA MET A 272 -14.87 -2.50 -14.35
C MET A 272 -15.32 -1.18 -13.72
N GLU A 273 -16.27 -1.21 -12.79
CA GLU A 273 -16.72 -0.01 -12.06
C GLU A 273 -15.60 0.55 -11.16
N THR A 274 -14.79 -0.32 -10.57
CA THR A 274 -13.61 0.09 -9.76
C THR A 274 -12.56 0.76 -10.63
N ASP A 275 -12.28 0.22 -11.81
CA ASP A 275 -11.37 0.80 -12.79
C ASP A 275 -11.87 2.17 -13.29
N ASP A 276 -13.17 2.32 -13.53
CA ASP A 276 -13.76 3.62 -13.90
C ASP A 276 -13.62 4.64 -12.77
N GLY A 277 -13.82 4.23 -11.52
CA GLY A 277 -13.55 5.08 -10.36
C GLY A 277 -12.09 5.55 -10.30
N PHE A 278 -11.15 4.66 -10.57
CA PHE A 278 -9.74 5.03 -10.66
C PHE A 278 -9.45 5.96 -11.85
N LYS A 279 -10.05 5.70 -13.01
CA LYS A 279 -9.95 6.58 -14.18
C LYS A 279 -10.40 8.02 -13.87
N GLN A 280 -11.49 8.19 -13.12
CA GLN A 280 -11.98 9.52 -12.70
C GLN A 280 -10.96 10.25 -11.81
N ILE A 281 -10.19 9.53 -10.96
CA ILE A 281 -9.08 10.10 -10.18
C ILE A 281 -7.98 10.62 -11.11
N LEU A 282 -7.58 9.84 -12.12
CA LEU A 282 -6.58 10.29 -13.11
C LEU A 282 -7.06 11.53 -13.87
N GLU A 283 -8.31 11.53 -14.32
CA GLU A 283 -8.93 12.67 -15.00
C GLU A 283 -9.00 13.93 -14.10
N ALA A 284 -9.19 13.73 -12.78
CA ALA A 284 -9.14 14.84 -11.82
C ALA A 284 -7.75 15.46 -11.72
N LEU A 285 -6.69 14.65 -11.71
CA LEU A 285 -5.31 15.15 -11.73
C LEU A 285 -5.02 15.92 -13.03
N ASP A 286 -5.48 15.39 -14.18
CA ASP A 286 -5.24 15.99 -15.50
C ASP A 286 -5.90 17.37 -15.61
N ARG A 287 -7.20 17.48 -15.34
CA ARG A 287 -7.94 18.75 -15.48
C ARG A 287 -7.48 19.84 -14.53
N ASN A 288 -6.84 19.45 -13.42
CA ASN A 288 -6.28 20.38 -12.44
C ASN A 288 -4.80 20.73 -12.71
N GLY A 289 -4.17 20.16 -13.74
CA GLY A 289 -2.77 20.39 -14.07
C GLY A 289 -1.80 19.86 -12.98
N LEU A 290 -2.18 18.78 -12.29
CA LEU A 290 -1.39 18.16 -11.21
C LEU A 290 -0.61 16.94 -11.69
N THR A 291 -0.85 16.44 -12.88
CA THR A 291 -0.32 15.19 -13.42
C THR A 291 1.21 15.13 -13.37
N ASP A 292 1.90 16.19 -13.81
CA ASP A 292 3.36 16.20 -13.94
C ASP A 292 4.09 16.15 -12.59
N ASN A 293 3.47 16.67 -11.53
CA ASN A 293 4.05 16.63 -10.18
C ASN A 293 3.32 15.67 -9.24
N THR A 294 2.81 14.56 -9.77
CA THR A 294 2.11 13.55 -8.96
C THR A 294 2.66 12.15 -9.22
N LEU A 295 3.16 11.52 -8.15
CA LEU A 295 3.42 10.08 -8.10
C LEU A 295 2.08 9.36 -7.89
N VAL A 296 1.64 8.59 -8.88
CA VAL A 296 0.42 7.76 -8.79
C VAL A 296 0.82 6.29 -8.71
N ILE A 297 0.34 5.59 -7.67
CA ILE A 297 0.51 4.16 -7.48
C ILE A 297 -0.87 3.50 -7.45
N PHE A 298 -1.05 2.45 -8.27
CA PHE A 298 -2.24 1.59 -8.25
C PHE A 298 -1.85 0.17 -7.86
N THR A 299 -2.58 -0.44 -6.91
CA THR A 299 -2.31 -1.80 -6.43
C THR A 299 -3.54 -2.49 -5.83
N SER A 300 -3.35 -3.70 -5.27
CA SER A 300 -4.32 -4.45 -4.48
C SER A 300 -3.73 -4.92 -3.16
N ASP A 301 -4.55 -5.13 -2.13
CA ASP A 301 -4.06 -5.57 -0.81
C ASP A 301 -3.74 -7.07 -0.74
N ASN A 302 -4.33 -7.87 -1.58
CA ASN A 302 -4.05 -9.31 -1.75
C ASN A 302 -4.64 -9.81 -3.07
N GLY A 303 -4.42 -11.07 -3.39
CA GLY A 303 -4.97 -11.71 -4.58
C GLY A 303 -6.50 -11.85 -4.54
N CYS A 304 -7.09 -12.22 -5.67
CA CYS A 304 -8.53 -12.40 -5.87
C CYS A 304 -9.11 -13.45 -4.91
N SER A 305 -10.30 -13.17 -4.38
CA SER A 305 -11.04 -14.12 -3.55
C SER A 305 -11.79 -15.14 -4.41
N ARG A 306 -11.38 -16.41 -4.32
CA ARG A 306 -11.91 -17.53 -5.13
C ARG A 306 -13.44 -17.61 -5.12
N ASN A 307 -14.04 -17.52 -3.93
CA ASN A 307 -15.48 -17.71 -3.76
C ASN A 307 -16.28 -16.48 -4.21
N GLN A 308 -15.80 -15.29 -3.92
CA GLN A 308 -16.49 -14.03 -4.25
C GLN A 308 -16.49 -13.79 -5.77
N ALA A 309 -15.33 -13.96 -6.39
CA ALA A 309 -15.18 -13.85 -7.84
C ALA A 309 -15.80 -15.04 -8.61
N LYS A 310 -16.11 -16.15 -7.92
CA LYS A 310 -16.49 -17.42 -8.57
C LYS A 310 -15.45 -17.83 -9.61
N MET A 311 -14.16 -17.81 -9.23
CA MET A 311 -13.02 -18.00 -10.13
C MET A 311 -13.17 -19.20 -11.06
N GLY A 312 -13.68 -20.35 -10.56
CA GLY A 312 -13.91 -21.53 -11.42
C GLY A 312 -14.94 -21.33 -12.54
N LYS A 313 -15.90 -20.37 -12.38
CA LYS A 313 -16.79 -19.98 -13.47
C LYS A 313 -16.10 -19.05 -14.46
N LEU A 314 -15.33 -18.09 -13.95
CA LEU A 314 -14.52 -17.18 -14.78
C LEU A 314 -13.51 -17.95 -15.65
N GLN A 315 -12.84 -18.95 -15.07
CA GLN A 315 -11.89 -19.82 -15.80
C GLN A 315 -12.55 -20.57 -16.97
N LYS A 316 -13.78 -21.04 -16.79
CA LYS A 316 -14.57 -21.67 -17.89
C LYS A 316 -14.90 -20.68 -19.03
N LEU A 317 -14.91 -19.39 -18.73
CA LEU A 317 -15.09 -18.30 -19.69
C LEU A 317 -13.76 -17.76 -20.24
N GLY A 318 -12.63 -18.38 -19.88
CA GLY A 318 -11.29 -18.01 -20.34
C GLY A 318 -10.66 -16.87 -19.58
N HIS A 319 -11.22 -16.46 -18.40
CA HIS A 319 -10.64 -15.45 -17.54
C HIS A 319 -9.99 -16.07 -16.31
N TYR A 320 -8.74 -15.70 -16.01
CA TYR A 320 -7.93 -16.26 -14.94
C TYR A 320 -7.46 -15.15 -13.98
N SER A 321 -8.21 -14.94 -12.89
CA SER A 321 -7.95 -13.85 -11.92
C SER A 321 -6.57 -13.90 -11.25
N SER A 322 -5.94 -15.07 -11.14
CA SER A 322 -4.55 -15.21 -10.66
C SER A 322 -3.54 -15.37 -11.80
N ALA A 323 -3.93 -15.10 -13.07
CA ALA A 323 -3.10 -15.33 -14.26
C ALA A 323 -2.53 -16.76 -14.29
N HIS A 324 -1.21 -16.92 -14.34
CA HIS A 324 -0.52 -18.23 -14.32
C HIS A 324 -0.23 -18.75 -12.91
N MET A 325 -0.45 -17.94 -11.90
CA MET A 325 -0.06 -18.24 -10.52
C MET A 325 -1.03 -19.19 -9.83
N ARG A 326 -0.48 -20.04 -8.95
CA ARG A 326 -1.26 -20.93 -8.10
C ARG A 326 -1.86 -20.16 -6.93
N GLY A 327 -3.02 -20.65 -6.45
CA GLY A 327 -3.67 -20.10 -5.26
C GLY A 327 -4.53 -18.86 -5.53
N SER A 328 -4.92 -18.23 -4.46
CA SER A 328 -5.82 -17.08 -4.42
C SER A 328 -5.73 -16.41 -3.05
N LYS A 329 -6.49 -15.36 -2.77
CA LYS A 329 -6.60 -14.75 -1.44
C LYS A 329 -6.51 -15.78 -0.31
N ALA A 330 -5.81 -15.45 0.75
CA ALA A 330 -5.57 -16.24 1.96
C ALA A 330 -4.43 -17.27 1.87
N ASP A 331 -3.98 -17.65 0.67
CA ASP A 331 -2.97 -18.68 0.47
C ASP A 331 -1.53 -18.13 0.52
N LEU A 332 -0.56 -19.01 0.78
CA LEU A 332 0.88 -18.70 0.66
C LEU A 332 1.40 -18.80 -0.77
N TRP A 333 0.68 -19.45 -1.68
CA TRP A 333 1.04 -19.48 -3.09
C TRP A 333 0.89 -18.10 -3.73
N ASP A 334 1.64 -17.82 -4.80
CA ASP A 334 1.77 -16.49 -5.39
C ASP A 334 0.42 -15.84 -5.74
N GLY A 335 -0.57 -16.59 -6.18
CA GLY A 335 -1.92 -16.06 -6.42
C GLY A 335 -2.62 -15.47 -5.19
N GLY A 336 -2.08 -15.67 -3.99
CA GLY A 336 -2.59 -15.06 -2.75
C GLY A 336 -2.03 -13.67 -2.46
N HIS A 337 -0.81 -13.38 -2.92
CA HIS A 337 -0.08 -12.18 -2.52
C HIS A 337 0.74 -11.49 -3.61
N CYS A 338 0.90 -12.07 -4.80
CA CYS A 338 1.36 -11.35 -5.97
C CYS A 338 0.21 -10.51 -6.51
N ILE A 339 0.42 -9.20 -6.59
CA ILE A 339 -0.64 -8.21 -6.78
C ILE A 339 -0.34 -7.29 -7.97
N PRO A 340 -1.34 -6.67 -8.60
CA PRO A 340 -1.11 -5.57 -9.52
C PRO A 340 -0.31 -4.45 -8.85
N PHE A 341 0.70 -3.94 -9.53
CA PHE A 341 1.45 -2.77 -9.05
C PHE A 341 1.90 -1.95 -10.26
N VAL A 342 1.28 -0.80 -10.42
CA VAL A 342 1.52 0.10 -11.56
C VAL A 342 1.82 1.48 -11.03
N VAL A 343 2.88 2.11 -11.54
CA VAL A 343 3.38 3.41 -11.06
C VAL A 343 3.51 4.39 -12.22
N ARG A 344 2.96 5.60 -12.06
CA ARG A 344 3.19 6.71 -12.98
C ARG A 344 3.79 7.90 -12.23
N TRP A 345 4.86 8.44 -12.76
CA TRP A 345 5.44 9.71 -12.31
C TRP A 345 6.13 10.39 -13.50
N PRO A 346 5.44 11.30 -14.20
CA PRO A 346 5.98 11.94 -15.39
C PRO A 346 7.35 12.58 -15.14
N GLY A 347 8.26 12.43 -16.09
CA GLY A 347 9.62 12.95 -15.98
C GLY A 347 10.56 12.16 -15.04
N LYS A 348 10.04 11.17 -14.29
CA LYS A 348 10.85 10.29 -13.41
C LYS A 348 10.71 8.82 -13.82
N VAL A 349 9.53 8.39 -14.21
CA VAL A 349 9.23 7.02 -14.66
C VAL A 349 9.09 7.01 -16.18
N LYS A 350 9.77 6.08 -16.83
CA LYS A 350 9.65 5.89 -18.28
C LYS A 350 8.29 5.31 -18.61
N ALA A 351 7.53 5.99 -19.45
CA ALA A 351 6.24 5.51 -19.93
C ALA A 351 6.36 4.17 -20.66
N ASN A 352 5.32 3.34 -20.55
CA ASN A 352 5.22 2.02 -21.17
C ASN A 352 6.43 1.12 -20.87
N SER A 353 6.88 1.11 -19.60
CA SER A 353 8.01 0.30 -19.15
C SER A 353 7.58 -0.78 -18.16
N THR A 354 8.43 -1.77 -17.97
CA THR A 354 8.19 -2.91 -17.09
C THR A 354 9.45 -3.26 -16.33
N THR A 355 9.30 -3.65 -15.06
CA THR A 355 10.39 -4.18 -14.25
C THR A 355 9.94 -5.43 -13.50
N ASP A 356 10.86 -6.38 -13.32
CA ASP A 356 10.68 -7.61 -12.53
C ASP A 356 11.34 -7.55 -11.15
N GLN A 357 11.81 -6.37 -10.75
CA GLN A 357 12.43 -6.18 -9.44
C GLN A 357 11.42 -6.46 -8.31
N LEU A 358 11.86 -7.24 -7.32
CA LEU A 358 11.03 -7.68 -6.21
C LEU A 358 10.72 -6.51 -5.26
N VAL A 359 9.44 -6.19 -5.14
CA VAL A 359 8.93 -5.17 -4.22
C VAL A 359 7.83 -5.72 -3.32
N CYS A 360 7.66 -5.12 -2.15
CA CYS A 360 6.62 -5.44 -1.20
C CYS A 360 5.82 -4.19 -0.85
N LEU A 361 4.54 -4.32 -0.53
CA LEU A 361 3.72 -3.17 -0.13
C LEU A 361 4.17 -2.50 1.18
N THR A 362 5.07 -3.13 1.94
CA THR A 362 5.77 -2.48 3.08
C THR A 362 6.74 -1.39 2.62
N ASP A 363 7.10 -1.32 1.34
CA ASP A 363 8.21 -0.54 0.81
C ASP A 363 7.89 0.95 0.58
N LEU A 364 6.62 1.35 0.75
CA LEU A 364 6.19 2.74 0.53
C LEU A 364 6.93 3.72 1.46
N MET A 365 7.14 3.37 2.72
CA MET A 365 7.74 4.29 3.69
C MET A 365 9.20 4.62 3.37
N ALA A 366 10.04 3.61 3.08
CA ALA A 366 11.42 3.83 2.67
C ALA A 366 11.51 4.55 1.31
N THR A 367 10.56 4.30 0.40
CA THR A 367 10.50 5.00 -0.89
C THR A 367 10.19 6.49 -0.69
N CYS A 368 9.24 6.83 0.15
CA CYS A 368 8.95 8.24 0.48
C CYS A 368 10.12 8.91 1.20
N GLN A 369 10.82 8.18 2.09
CA GLN A 369 12.04 8.66 2.74
C GLN A 369 13.11 9.05 1.72
N GLU A 370 13.36 8.18 0.74
CA GLU A 370 14.36 8.43 -0.30
C GLU A 370 13.94 9.58 -1.24
N ILE A 371 12.65 9.66 -1.63
CA ILE A 371 12.12 10.78 -2.43
C ILE A 371 12.35 12.12 -1.72
N LEU A 372 12.06 12.18 -0.43
CA LEU A 372 12.12 13.41 0.35
C LEU A 372 13.51 13.70 0.91
N LYS A 373 14.43 12.72 0.90
CA LYS A 373 15.77 12.81 1.49
C LYS A 373 15.75 13.26 2.97
N GLN A 374 14.73 12.83 3.70
CA GLN A 374 14.53 13.14 5.10
C GLN A 374 14.52 11.86 5.94
N PRO A 375 15.17 11.83 7.11
CA PRO A 375 15.23 10.62 7.92
C PRO A 375 13.84 10.17 8.37
N LEU A 376 13.68 8.84 8.48
CA LEU A 376 12.49 8.26 9.10
C LEU A 376 12.55 8.42 10.62
N PRO A 377 11.39 8.49 11.28
CA PRO A 377 11.31 8.33 12.73
C PRO A 377 11.90 6.99 13.18
N GLU A 378 12.35 6.91 14.44
CA GLU A 378 12.69 5.63 15.05
C GLU A 378 11.47 4.70 15.13
N ASN A 379 11.72 3.40 15.24
CA ASN A 379 10.69 2.36 15.42
C ASN A 379 9.66 2.23 14.28
N CYS A 380 10.05 2.59 13.04
CA CYS A 380 9.23 2.32 11.86
C CYS A 380 10.06 1.74 10.71
N ALA A 381 9.38 1.28 9.66
CA ALA A 381 10.01 0.82 8.41
C ALA A 381 11.01 -0.34 8.57
N GLN A 382 10.90 -1.17 9.63
CA GLN A 382 11.81 -2.29 9.89
C GLN A 382 11.81 -3.34 8.75
N ASP A 383 10.78 -3.32 7.89
CA ASP A 383 10.62 -4.26 6.79
C ASP A 383 10.44 -3.54 5.43
N SER A 384 10.86 -2.27 5.35
CA SER A 384 10.66 -1.40 4.19
C SER A 384 11.96 -1.16 3.44
N VAL A 385 11.94 -1.38 2.13
CA VAL A 385 13.06 -1.12 1.20
C VAL A 385 12.56 -0.20 0.10
N SER A 386 13.33 0.84 -0.23
CA SER A 386 12.91 1.76 -1.28
C SER A 386 12.90 1.10 -2.67
N PHE A 387 11.82 1.30 -3.40
CA PHE A 387 11.74 0.94 -4.82
C PHE A 387 12.01 2.15 -5.76
N LEU A 388 12.39 3.30 -5.21
CA LEU A 388 12.67 4.50 -6.02
C LEU A 388 13.70 4.25 -7.12
N PRO A 389 14.82 3.50 -6.91
CA PRO A 389 15.78 3.22 -7.96
C PRO A 389 15.15 2.52 -9.18
N ALA A 390 14.23 1.57 -8.95
CA ALA A 390 13.56 0.87 -10.05
C ALA A 390 12.73 1.81 -10.94
N LEU A 391 12.21 2.91 -10.40
CA LEU A 391 11.46 3.91 -11.17
C LEU A 391 12.31 4.62 -12.22
N SER A 392 13.64 4.61 -12.06
CA SER A 392 14.63 5.17 -12.99
C SER A 392 15.43 4.07 -13.70
N ASP A 393 14.89 2.86 -13.80
CA ASP A 393 15.53 1.69 -14.42
C ASP A 393 16.89 1.33 -13.77
N GLN A 394 17.03 1.61 -12.48
CA GLN A 394 18.19 1.25 -11.67
C GLN A 394 17.86 0.06 -10.77
N PRO A 395 18.84 -0.80 -10.45
CA PRO A 395 18.61 -1.92 -9.54
C PRO A 395 18.30 -1.41 -8.13
N ILE A 396 17.31 -2.05 -7.49
CA ILE A 396 17.05 -1.84 -6.07
C ILE A 396 18.23 -2.43 -5.27
N VAL A 397 18.92 -1.57 -4.53
CA VAL A 397 19.92 -2.02 -3.54
C VAL A 397 19.16 -2.44 -2.30
N SER A 398 18.80 -3.72 -2.22
CA SER A 398 18.00 -4.24 -1.14
C SER A 398 18.80 -4.36 0.15
N THR A 399 18.29 -3.76 1.22
CA THR A 399 18.80 -3.89 2.59
C THR A 399 18.16 -5.06 3.35
N ARG A 400 17.32 -5.85 2.67
CA ARG A 400 16.75 -7.10 3.20
C ARG A 400 17.13 -8.28 2.31
N ALA A 401 17.35 -9.44 2.92
CA ALA A 401 17.71 -10.66 2.20
C ALA A 401 16.54 -11.25 1.41
N GLY A 402 15.30 -11.11 1.89
CA GLY A 402 14.10 -11.63 1.24
C GLY A 402 12.82 -10.96 1.73
N VAL A 403 11.71 -11.32 1.10
CA VAL A 403 10.36 -10.87 1.45
C VAL A 403 9.63 -11.95 2.22
N ILE A 404 8.95 -11.55 3.31
CA ILE A 404 8.15 -12.46 4.14
C ILE A 404 6.69 -12.32 3.74
N HIS A 405 6.05 -13.46 3.48
CA HIS A 405 4.61 -13.56 3.23
C HIS A 405 3.91 -14.27 4.37
N HIS A 406 2.69 -13.90 4.65
CA HIS A 406 1.91 -14.43 5.76
C HIS A 406 0.50 -14.78 5.31
N SER A 407 0.08 -16.03 5.54
CA SER A 407 -1.27 -16.46 5.17
C SER A 407 -2.32 -16.03 6.20
N ILE A 408 -3.61 -16.20 5.84
CA ILE A 408 -4.72 -15.96 6.78
C ILE A 408 -4.62 -16.80 8.05
N SER A 409 -4.08 -18.02 7.96
CA SER A 409 -3.93 -18.92 9.10
C SER A 409 -2.65 -18.68 9.90
N GLY A 410 -1.83 -17.73 9.47
CA GLY A 410 -0.60 -17.36 10.14
C GLY A 410 0.63 -18.19 9.73
N HIS A 411 0.54 -18.96 8.63
CA HIS A 411 1.71 -19.63 8.07
C HIS A 411 2.63 -18.63 7.40
N PHE A 412 3.94 -18.88 7.47
CA PHE A 412 4.98 -18.03 6.89
C PHE A 412 5.45 -18.58 5.55
N GLY A 413 5.69 -17.67 4.60
CA GLY A 413 6.45 -17.88 3.39
C GLY A 413 7.64 -16.92 3.35
N TYR A 414 8.76 -17.37 2.79
CA TYR A 414 9.96 -16.56 2.62
C TYR A 414 10.47 -16.65 1.19
N ARG A 415 10.62 -15.50 0.53
CA ARG A 415 11.13 -15.42 -0.83
C ARG A 415 12.46 -14.71 -0.90
N GLN A 416 13.48 -15.39 -1.42
CA GLN A 416 14.81 -14.82 -1.70
C GLN A 416 15.24 -15.17 -3.13
N GLY A 417 15.37 -14.18 -3.97
CA GLY A 417 15.67 -14.38 -5.38
C GLY A 417 14.64 -15.29 -6.05
N LYS A 418 15.09 -16.38 -6.67
CA LYS A 418 14.23 -17.39 -7.30
C LYS A 418 13.61 -18.40 -6.33
N TRP A 419 14.09 -18.48 -5.09
CA TRP A 419 13.65 -19.47 -4.12
C TRP A 419 12.52 -18.96 -3.25
N LYS A 420 11.52 -19.81 -3.02
CA LYS A 420 10.38 -19.54 -2.13
C LYS A 420 10.13 -20.73 -1.21
N LEU A 421 10.33 -20.52 0.08
CA LEU A 421 10.05 -21.48 1.16
C LEU A 421 8.68 -21.17 1.78
N LEU A 422 7.82 -22.18 1.93
CA LEU A 422 6.54 -22.08 2.61
C LEU A 422 6.52 -23.02 3.82
N LEU A 423 6.29 -22.50 5.03
CA LEU A 423 6.16 -23.28 6.25
C LEU A 423 4.72 -23.80 6.40
N ALA A 424 4.28 -24.56 5.42
CA ALA A 424 2.95 -25.13 5.30
C ALA A 424 2.98 -26.41 4.46
N LYS A 425 2.14 -27.40 4.81
CA LYS A 425 1.99 -28.63 4.03
C LYS A 425 1.12 -28.47 2.80
N GLY A 426 0.17 -27.56 2.85
CA GLY A 426 -0.76 -27.21 1.80
C GLY A 426 -0.72 -25.73 1.45
N SER A 427 -1.87 -25.15 1.06
CA SER A 427 -1.96 -23.74 0.68
C SER A 427 -1.62 -22.74 1.82
N GLY A 428 -1.59 -23.21 3.06
CA GLY A 428 -1.52 -22.34 4.23
C GLY A 428 -2.81 -21.52 4.46
N GLY A 429 -3.78 -21.63 3.55
CA GLY A 429 -4.99 -20.80 3.51
C GLY A 429 -6.25 -21.58 3.13
N TRP A 430 -6.98 -21.08 2.12
CA TRP A 430 -8.30 -21.60 1.76
C TRP A 430 -8.34 -22.52 0.54
N SER A 431 -7.35 -22.44 -0.34
CA SER A 431 -7.32 -23.27 -1.56
C SER A 431 -6.97 -24.71 -1.24
N SER A 432 -7.44 -25.62 -2.10
CA SER A 432 -7.10 -27.04 -2.04
C SER A 432 -5.81 -27.32 -2.83
N PRO A 433 -4.94 -28.24 -2.32
CA PRO A 433 -5.02 -28.88 -1.02
C PRO A 433 -4.64 -27.93 0.13
N ASN A 434 -5.48 -27.88 1.17
CA ASN A 434 -5.18 -27.16 2.41
C ASN A 434 -4.45 -28.08 3.42
N GLU A 435 -4.12 -27.55 4.60
CA GLU A 435 -3.37 -28.27 5.64
C GLU A 435 -4.00 -29.63 6.03
N LYS A 436 -5.34 -29.69 6.11
CA LYS A 436 -6.08 -30.91 6.45
C LYS A 436 -5.99 -31.98 5.36
N GLN A 437 -5.95 -31.56 4.10
CA GLN A 437 -5.86 -32.43 2.93
C GLN A 437 -4.42 -32.90 2.66
N SER A 438 -3.43 -32.17 3.16
CA SER A 438 -2.00 -32.37 2.93
C SER A 438 -1.29 -33.10 4.08
N LYS A 439 -1.99 -33.92 4.89
CA LYS A 439 -1.44 -34.56 6.08
C LYS A 439 -0.17 -35.39 5.80
N LYS A 440 -0.08 -36.03 4.64
CA LYS A 440 1.04 -36.88 4.22
C LYS A 440 2.10 -36.13 3.40
N ALA A 441 1.89 -34.86 3.08
CA ALA A 441 2.86 -34.04 2.38
C ALA A 441 4.04 -33.64 3.30
N PRO A 442 5.20 -33.31 2.73
CA PRO A 442 6.31 -32.73 3.48
C PRO A 442 5.86 -31.58 4.37
N ILE A 443 6.57 -31.37 5.50
CA ILE A 443 6.23 -30.37 6.51
C ILE A 443 6.23 -28.92 5.95
N ALA A 444 7.01 -28.73 4.87
CA ALA A 444 7.16 -27.44 4.19
C ALA A 444 7.20 -27.65 2.66
N GLN A 445 7.19 -26.55 1.93
CA GLN A 445 7.31 -26.53 0.47
C GLN A 445 8.45 -25.59 0.08
N LEU A 446 9.24 -25.97 -0.93
CA LEU A 446 10.26 -25.14 -1.55
C LEU A 446 10.05 -25.12 -3.05
N TYR A 447 10.07 -23.93 -3.64
CA TYR A 447 9.89 -23.74 -5.08
C TYR A 447 11.02 -22.91 -5.69
N ASP A 448 11.42 -23.23 -6.92
CA ASP A 448 12.18 -22.36 -7.81
C ASP A 448 11.16 -21.61 -8.67
N ILE A 449 10.78 -20.40 -8.28
CA ILE A 449 9.71 -19.62 -8.92
C ILE A 449 10.08 -19.19 -10.35
N GLN A 450 11.37 -19.11 -10.67
CA GLN A 450 11.81 -18.78 -12.02
C GLN A 450 11.59 -19.97 -12.98
N ALA A 451 11.85 -21.18 -12.53
CA ALA A 451 11.65 -22.41 -13.32
C ALA A 451 10.22 -22.95 -13.22
N ASP A 452 9.53 -22.72 -12.11
CA ASP A 452 8.17 -23.21 -11.81
C ASP A 452 7.30 -22.08 -11.22
N PRO A 453 6.89 -21.11 -12.03
CA PRO A 453 6.05 -20.00 -11.57
C PRO A 453 4.64 -20.43 -11.15
N GLY A 454 4.24 -21.68 -11.44
CA GLY A 454 2.99 -22.28 -11.02
C GLY A 454 3.06 -23.01 -9.67
N GLU A 455 4.23 -23.05 -9.01
CA GLU A 455 4.44 -23.72 -7.71
C GLU A 455 3.91 -25.17 -7.70
N THR A 456 4.27 -25.93 -8.73
CA THR A 456 3.76 -27.31 -8.96
C THR A 456 4.68 -28.39 -8.41
N THR A 457 6.00 -28.15 -8.36
CA THR A 457 7.02 -29.12 -8.00
C THR A 457 7.68 -28.73 -6.68
N ASN A 458 7.31 -29.40 -5.59
CA ASN A 458 7.90 -29.18 -4.29
C ASN A 458 9.31 -29.77 -4.19
N LEU A 459 10.32 -28.92 -4.04
CA LEU A 459 11.74 -29.26 -3.96
C LEU A 459 12.25 -29.39 -2.50
N TYR A 460 11.39 -29.30 -1.49
CA TYR A 460 11.79 -29.25 -0.09
C TYR A 460 12.69 -30.43 0.35
N GLU A 461 12.36 -31.64 -0.07
CA GLU A 461 13.13 -32.84 0.26
C GLU A 461 14.37 -33.04 -0.63
N SER A 462 14.33 -32.54 -1.88
CA SER A 462 15.45 -32.65 -2.83
C SER A 462 16.49 -31.54 -2.71
N GLN A 463 16.15 -30.40 -2.05
CA GLN A 463 17.02 -29.25 -1.85
C GLN A 463 17.08 -28.83 -0.37
N PRO A 464 17.49 -29.74 0.56
CA PRO A 464 17.41 -29.49 2.00
C PRO A 464 18.33 -28.33 2.45
N GLU A 465 19.48 -28.14 1.80
CA GLU A 465 20.42 -27.06 2.14
C GLU A 465 19.83 -25.69 1.83
N VAL A 466 19.15 -25.56 0.68
CA VAL A 466 18.47 -24.31 0.29
C VAL A 466 17.33 -24.02 1.27
N ALA A 467 16.52 -25.02 1.59
CA ALA A 467 15.42 -24.88 2.55
C ALA A 467 15.92 -24.45 3.94
N ALA A 468 17.01 -25.05 4.43
CA ALA A 468 17.62 -24.71 5.72
C ALA A 468 18.18 -23.29 5.72
N LYS A 469 18.85 -22.86 4.64
CA LYS A 469 19.37 -21.49 4.50
C LYS A 469 18.24 -20.46 4.58
N LEU A 470 17.15 -20.67 3.86
CA LEU A 470 16.00 -19.74 3.86
C LEU A 470 15.29 -19.71 5.20
N LEU A 471 15.17 -20.87 5.88
CA LEU A 471 14.58 -20.95 7.20
C LEU A 471 15.42 -20.19 8.23
N ASN A 472 16.74 -20.40 8.25
CA ASN A 472 17.64 -19.67 9.15
C ASN A 472 17.58 -18.16 8.95
N GLN A 473 17.46 -17.70 7.71
CA GLN A 473 17.31 -16.27 7.42
C GLN A 473 15.97 -15.74 7.92
N LEU A 474 14.87 -16.47 7.69
CA LEU A 474 13.56 -16.10 8.22
C LEU A 474 13.56 -16.05 9.75
N GLU A 475 14.16 -17.03 10.43
CA GLU A 475 14.29 -17.05 11.89
C GLU A 475 15.10 -15.84 12.40
N ALA A 476 16.18 -15.48 11.71
CA ALA A 476 16.97 -14.30 12.03
C ALA A 476 16.18 -12.99 11.85
N ASP A 477 15.43 -12.83 10.76
CA ASP A 477 14.62 -11.64 10.48
C ASP A 477 13.48 -11.48 11.50
N VAL A 478 12.90 -12.59 11.97
CA VAL A 478 11.87 -12.58 13.01
C VAL A 478 12.46 -12.23 14.37
N SER A 479 13.53 -12.90 14.79
CA SER A 479 14.14 -12.70 16.11
C SER A 479 14.78 -11.32 16.27
N ARG A 480 15.35 -10.77 15.18
CA ARG A 480 15.97 -9.44 15.16
C ARG A 480 14.97 -8.28 15.16
N GLY A 481 13.65 -8.56 15.04
CA GLY A 481 12.59 -7.56 15.00
C GLY A 481 12.54 -6.74 13.71
N ARG A 482 13.34 -7.10 12.70
CA ARG A 482 13.39 -6.45 11.38
C ARG A 482 13.95 -7.36 10.30
N SER A 483 13.56 -7.15 9.04
CA SER A 483 14.11 -7.86 7.88
C SER A 483 15.16 -7.04 7.12
N THR A 484 15.24 -5.73 7.37
CA THR A 484 16.23 -4.83 6.75
C THR A 484 17.50 -4.69 7.59
N ASP A 485 18.57 -4.15 7.03
CA ASP A 485 19.78 -3.79 7.76
C ASP A 485 19.50 -2.74 8.84
N GLY A 486 20.32 -2.72 9.88
CA GLY A 486 20.24 -1.77 10.98
C GLY A 486 20.23 -2.46 12.35
N PRO A 487 20.09 -1.68 13.44
CA PRO A 487 20.09 -2.19 14.81
C PRO A 487 18.88 -3.11 15.05
N THR A 488 19.03 -4.05 15.98
CA THR A 488 17.94 -4.92 16.42
C THR A 488 16.77 -4.08 16.91
N ALA A 489 15.57 -4.44 16.46
CA ALA A 489 14.30 -3.84 16.88
C ALA A 489 13.48 -4.85 17.69
N THR A 490 12.43 -4.38 18.34
CA THR A 490 11.54 -5.23 19.13
C THR A 490 10.29 -5.62 18.35
N ASN A 491 9.84 -6.86 18.54
CA ASN A 491 8.48 -7.24 18.20
C ASN A 491 7.55 -6.84 19.35
N ASP A 492 6.27 -6.53 19.06
CA ASP A 492 5.29 -6.19 20.09
C ASP A 492 4.83 -7.41 20.90
N VAL A 493 5.25 -8.61 20.46
CA VAL A 493 4.93 -9.89 21.08
C VAL A 493 6.19 -10.76 21.15
N ASP A 494 6.36 -11.48 22.25
CA ASP A 494 7.56 -12.26 22.52
C ASP A 494 7.56 -13.61 21.80
N ASP A 495 6.39 -14.24 21.57
CA ASP A 495 6.26 -15.59 21.00
C ASP A 495 5.67 -15.56 19.58
N ILE A 496 6.54 -15.42 18.58
CA ILE A 496 6.17 -15.54 17.17
C ILE A 496 6.45 -16.95 16.70
N LYS A 497 5.41 -17.79 16.67
CA LYS A 497 5.50 -19.19 16.21
C LYS A 497 5.58 -19.25 14.69
N LEU A 498 6.72 -19.62 14.14
CA LEU A 498 6.90 -19.85 12.71
C LEU A 498 6.13 -21.08 12.22
N TRP A 499 6.19 -22.17 12.98
CA TRP A 499 5.51 -23.42 12.65
C TRP A 499 4.12 -23.46 13.30
N LYS A 500 3.06 -23.54 12.49
CA LYS A 500 1.67 -23.60 12.96
C LYS A 500 1.13 -25.03 13.08
N SER A 501 1.71 -25.98 12.37
CA SER A 501 1.55 -27.43 12.58
C SER A 501 2.83 -27.93 13.24
N GLY A 502 2.72 -28.70 14.32
CA GLY A 502 3.90 -29.18 15.07
C GLY A 502 4.97 -29.75 14.15
N LYS A 503 6.23 -29.51 14.53
CA LYS A 503 7.39 -30.19 13.95
C LYS A 503 7.25 -31.68 14.09
#